data_0018f73ca0c30ff4b52b315d4ae7b9ae
#
_entry.id   0018f73ca0c30ff4b52b315d4ae7b9ae
#
_cell.length_a   1.000
_cell.length_b   1.000
_cell.length_c   1.000
_cell.angle_alpha   90.00
_cell.angle_beta   90.00
_cell.angle_gamma   90.00
#
_symmetry.space_group_name_H-M   'P 1'
#
loop_
_entity.id
_entity.type
_entity.pdbx_description
1 polymer ?
#
loop_
_entity_poly.entity_id
_entity_poly.type
_entity_poly.pdbx_seq_one_letter_code
_entity_poly.pdbx_strand_id
1 'polypeptide(L)'
;MNLQYLIHLANYSDGVLYILGLMLLVELAVMVDRFWYLRRTILRGLVFVQELGRHGRLDREALNTLAEDAGDLPEAALLRTAAAHSGQVKGEVLASRLEESVLVIAPKLDRRLWLLDTIITLAPLLGLFGTIIGMFHAFSVLAQP
;
A
#
# COMPACT_ATOMS: atom_id res chain seq x y z
N MET A 1 32.90 -2.19 -5.73
CA MET A 1 32.20 -3.48 -5.94
C MET A 1 31.90 -3.57 -7.41
N ASN A 2 32.60 -4.44 -8.16
CA ASN A 2 32.59 -4.40 -9.64
C ASN A 2 31.36 -5.13 -10.17
N LEU A 3 30.67 -4.52 -11.13
CA LEU A 3 29.49 -5.09 -11.81
C LEU A 3 29.73 -6.52 -12.32
N GLN A 4 30.95 -6.77 -12.82
CA GLN A 4 31.39 -8.11 -13.27
C GLN A 4 31.39 -9.15 -12.16
N TYR A 5 31.74 -8.77 -10.92
CA TYR A 5 31.68 -9.66 -9.76
C TYR A 5 30.25 -10.03 -9.41
N LEU A 6 29.33 -9.07 -9.48
CA LEU A 6 27.89 -9.31 -9.25
C LEU A 6 27.29 -10.24 -10.31
N ILE A 7 27.66 -10.04 -11.58
CA ILE A 7 27.20 -10.90 -12.70
C ILE A 7 27.72 -12.34 -12.52
N HIS A 8 29.00 -12.48 -12.11
CA HIS A 8 29.59 -13.78 -11.87
C HIS A 8 28.89 -14.50 -10.68
N LEU A 9 28.58 -13.77 -9.62
CA LEU A 9 27.88 -14.30 -8.45
C LEU A 9 26.43 -14.68 -8.80
N ALA A 10 25.77 -13.89 -9.64
CA ALA A 10 24.42 -14.17 -10.10
C ALA A 10 24.32 -15.42 -10.97
N ASN A 11 25.30 -15.66 -11.84
CA ASN A 11 25.40 -16.89 -12.63
C ASN A 11 25.68 -18.12 -11.76
N TYR A 12 26.41 -17.95 -10.66
CA TYR A 12 26.73 -19.05 -9.74
C TYR A 12 25.53 -19.44 -8.84
N SER A 13 24.54 -18.57 -8.70
CA SER A 13 23.33 -18.81 -7.89
C SER A 13 22.15 -19.39 -8.67
N ASP A 14 22.37 -19.97 -9.86
CA ASP A 14 21.33 -20.52 -10.75
C ASP A 14 20.13 -19.56 -10.98
N GLY A 15 20.41 -18.26 -11.03
CA GLY A 15 19.38 -17.25 -11.32
C GLY A 15 18.62 -16.74 -10.09
N VAL A 16 18.80 -17.30 -8.89
CA VAL A 16 18.07 -16.83 -7.67
C VAL A 16 18.36 -15.36 -7.39
N LEU A 17 19.61 -14.91 -7.61
CA LEU A 17 19.98 -13.51 -7.39
C LEU A 17 19.27 -12.55 -8.36
N TYR A 18 19.01 -12.96 -9.60
CA TYR A 18 18.24 -12.17 -10.56
C TYR A 18 16.78 -12.05 -10.15
N ILE A 19 16.16 -13.12 -9.64
CA ILE A 19 14.79 -13.09 -9.13
C ILE A 19 14.70 -12.15 -7.93
N LEU A 20 15.61 -12.23 -6.98
CA LEU A 20 15.67 -11.33 -5.82
C LEU A 20 15.88 -9.86 -6.26
N GLY A 21 16.75 -9.63 -7.23
CA GLY A 21 16.97 -8.29 -7.79
C GLY A 21 15.72 -7.71 -8.47
N LEU A 22 14.97 -8.54 -9.21
CA LEU A 22 13.70 -8.15 -9.82
C LEU A 22 12.66 -7.85 -8.74
N MET A 23 12.54 -8.69 -7.70
CA MET A 23 11.64 -8.46 -6.57
C MET A 23 11.96 -7.14 -5.87
N LEU A 24 13.23 -6.84 -5.64
CA LEU A 24 13.67 -5.58 -5.04
C LEU A 24 13.26 -4.36 -5.90
N LEU A 25 13.41 -4.44 -7.22
CA LEU A 25 12.98 -3.36 -8.12
C LEU A 25 11.46 -3.15 -8.08
N VAL A 26 10.69 -4.23 -8.08
CA VAL A 26 9.22 -4.17 -7.99
C VAL A 26 8.80 -3.57 -6.63
N GLU A 27 9.43 -4.02 -5.54
CA GLU A 27 9.16 -3.50 -4.20
C GLU A 27 9.44 -2.00 -4.10
N LEU A 28 10.60 -1.56 -4.62
CA LEU A 28 10.97 -0.15 -4.63
C LEU A 28 9.99 0.70 -5.45
N ALA A 29 9.57 0.20 -6.62
CA ALA A 29 8.59 0.88 -7.46
C ALA A 29 7.23 1.03 -6.76
N VAL A 30 6.75 -0.03 -6.11
CA VAL A 30 5.49 0.00 -5.36
C VAL A 30 5.61 0.91 -4.13
N MET A 31 6.74 0.90 -3.43
CA MET A 31 7.01 1.76 -2.28
C MET A 31 6.96 3.24 -2.68
N VAL A 32 7.62 3.62 -3.78
CA VAL A 32 7.62 5.00 -4.29
C VAL A 32 6.21 5.41 -4.71
N ASP A 33 5.49 4.58 -5.48
CA ASP A 33 4.11 4.86 -5.91
C ASP A 33 3.20 5.09 -4.68
N ARG A 34 3.33 4.24 -3.66
CA ARG A 34 2.53 4.34 -2.43
C ARG A 34 2.88 5.56 -1.59
N PHE A 35 4.16 5.84 -1.44
CA PHE A 35 4.62 7.02 -0.69
C PHE A 35 4.03 8.30 -1.29
N TRP A 36 4.09 8.46 -2.62
CA TRP A 36 3.53 9.63 -3.30
C TRP A 36 2.01 9.70 -3.19
N TYR A 37 1.33 8.57 -3.38
CA TYR A 37 -0.12 8.49 -3.26
C TYR A 37 -0.61 8.84 -1.85
N LEU A 38 -0.05 8.19 -0.82
CA LEU A 38 -0.45 8.45 0.56
C LEU A 38 -0.11 9.89 0.99
N ARG A 39 1.10 10.36 0.67
CA ARG A 39 1.49 11.74 1.00
C ARG A 39 0.52 12.75 0.40
N ARG A 40 0.15 12.57 -0.87
CA ARG A 40 -0.81 13.47 -1.54
C ARG A 40 -2.19 13.39 -0.92
N THR A 41 -2.67 12.19 -0.61
CA THR A 41 -3.99 11.97 0.01
C THR A 41 -4.04 12.55 1.41
N ILE A 42 -3.05 12.27 2.26
CA ILE A 42 -2.99 12.76 3.64
C ILE A 42 -2.91 14.29 3.67
N LEU A 43 -2.03 14.90 2.87
CA LEU A 43 -1.88 16.36 2.87
C LEU A 43 -3.16 17.07 2.42
N ARG A 44 -3.85 16.54 1.42
CA ARG A 44 -5.14 17.09 0.98
C ARG A 44 -6.24 16.87 2.00
N GLY A 45 -6.29 15.66 2.60
CA GLY A 45 -7.27 15.33 3.63
C GLY A 45 -7.13 16.20 4.87
N LEU A 46 -5.89 16.49 5.33
CA LEU A 46 -5.66 17.38 6.48
C LEU A 46 -6.17 18.79 6.24
N VAL A 47 -5.91 19.36 5.06
CA VAL A 47 -6.44 20.71 4.70
C VAL A 47 -7.95 20.69 4.69
N PHE A 48 -8.53 19.64 4.12
CA PHE A 48 -9.97 19.47 4.01
C PHE A 48 -10.67 19.32 5.37
N VAL A 49 -10.12 18.50 6.27
CA VAL A 49 -10.64 18.32 7.63
C VAL A 49 -10.54 19.62 8.45
N GLN A 50 -9.49 20.40 8.23
CA GLN A 50 -9.34 21.70 8.89
C GLN A 50 -10.41 22.71 8.41
N GLU A 51 -10.77 22.67 7.13
CA GLU A 51 -11.82 23.48 6.54
C GLU A 51 -13.21 23.06 7.05
N LEU A 52 -13.44 21.75 7.16
CA LEU A 52 -14.64 21.17 7.76
C LEU A 52 -14.87 21.66 9.19
N GLY A 53 -13.81 21.73 10.00
CA GLY A 53 -13.87 22.21 11.39
C GLY A 53 -14.24 23.68 11.54
N ARG A 54 -14.16 24.49 10.49
CA ARG A 54 -14.58 25.89 10.47
C ARG A 54 -16.08 26.06 10.29
N HIS A 55 -16.76 25.06 9.75
CA HIS A 55 -18.22 25.07 9.55
C HIS A 55 -18.90 24.59 10.83
N GLY A 56 -19.47 25.51 11.60
CA GLY A 56 -20.11 25.20 12.89
C GLY A 56 -21.38 24.36 12.80
N ARG A 57 -22.00 24.26 11.64
CA ARG A 57 -23.18 23.43 11.37
C ARG A 57 -23.14 23.00 9.91
N LEU A 58 -23.20 21.70 9.70
CA LEU A 58 -23.17 21.09 8.37
C LEU A 58 -24.58 20.64 8.00
N ASP A 59 -25.23 21.43 7.15
CA ASP A 59 -26.51 21.04 6.55
C ASP A 59 -26.26 20.05 5.40
N ARG A 60 -27.32 19.37 4.97
CA ARG A 60 -27.23 18.36 3.90
C ARG A 60 -26.64 18.92 2.60
N GLU A 61 -26.97 20.16 2.27
CA GLU A 61 -26.48 20.84 1.07
C GLU A 61 -24.98 21.14 1.20
N ALA A 62 -24.55 21.66 2.34
CA ALA A 62 -23.13 21.88 2.64
C ALA A 62 -22.31 20.59 2.60
N LEU A 63 -22.84 19.48 3.13
CA LEU A 63 -22.19 18.16 3.08
C LEU A 63 -22.02 17.65 1.64
N ASN A 64 -23.02 17.86 0.77
CA ASN A 64 -22.93 17.46 -0.64
C ASN A 64 -21.90 18.32 -1.40
N THR A 65 -21.90 19.63 -1.20
CA THR A 65 -20.90 20.54 -1.81
C THR A 65 -19.48 20.15 -1.39
N LEU A 66 -19.28 19.92 -0.09
CA LEU A 66 -18.00 19.47 0.44
C LEU A 66 -17.58 18.08 -0.09
N ALA A 67 -18.54 17.19 -0.33
CA ALA A 67 -18.27 15.88 -0.93
C ALA A 67 -17.86 15.97 -2.40
N GLU A 68 -18.39 16.95 -3.13
CA GLU A 68 -17.99 17.25 -4.51
C GLU A 68 -16.58 17.88 -4.54
N ASP A 69 -16.29 18.82 -3.66
CA ASP A 69 -14.97 19.46 -3.53
C ASP A 69 -13.89 18.46 -3.10
N ALA A 70 -14.23 17.49 -2.24
CA ALA A 70 -13.34 16.40 -1.84
C ALA A 70 -13.01 15.44 -2.99
N GLY A 71 -13.88 15.32 -4.01
CA GLY A 71 -13.66 14.54 -5.22
C GLY A 71 -13.30 13.08 -4.96
N ASP A 72 -12.05 12.72 -5.27
CA ASP A 72 -11.53 11.34 -5.11
C ASP A 72 -10.90 11.05 -3.74
N LEU A 73 -10.94 12.00 -2.81
CA LEU A 73 -10.44 11.78 -1.45
C LEU A 73 -11.33 10.77 -0.71
N PRO A 74 -10.74 9.97 0.22
CA PRO A 74 -11.50 9.05 1.05
C PRO A 74 -12.62 9.73 1.84
N GLU A 75 -12.40 10.98 2.25
CA GLU A 75 -13.34 11.82 2.99
C GLU A 75 -14.63 12.09 2.21
N ALA A 76 -14.59 12.13 0.88
CA ALA A 76 -15.78 12.33 0.04
C ALA A 76 -16.85 11.26 0.28
N ALA A 77 -16.44 10.01 0.47
CA ALA A 77 -17.40 8.92 0.73
C ALA A 77 -18.06 9.07 2.11
N LEU A 78 -17.31 9.50 3.13
CA LEU A 78 -17.85 9.79 4.46
C LEU A 78 -18.86 10.94 4.42
N LEU A 79 -18.54 12.00 3.69
CA LEU A 79 -19.44 13.16 3.53
C LEU A 79 -20.73 12.78 2.81
N ARG A 80 -20.65 11.97 1.75
CA ARG A 80 -21.84 11.45 1.04
C ARG A 80 -22.72 10.62 1.97
N THR A 81 -22.10 9.76 2.79
CA THR A 81 -22.84 8.97 3.79
C THR A 81 -23.48 9.87 4.85
N ALA A 82 -22.75 10.87 5.33
CA ALA A 82 -23.30 11.84 6.28
C ALA A 82 -24.46 12.63 5.68
N ALA A 83 -24.35 13.11 4.43
CA ALA A 83 -25.39 13.85 3.72
C ALA A 83 -26.65 13.00 3.50
N ALA A 84 -26.48 11.72 3.15
CA ALA A 84 -27.59 10.79 2.92
C ALA A 84 -28.42 10.57 4.19
N HIS A 85 -27.81 10.55 5.36
CA HIS A 85 -28.45 10.24 6.63
C HIS A 85 -28.67 11.48 7.53
N SER A 86 -28.20 12.67 7.11
CA SER A 86 -28.37 13.93 7.87
C SER A 86 -29.84 14.23 8.11
N GLY A 87 -30.19 14.46 9.38
CA GLY A 87 -31.55 14.77 9.80
C GLY A 87 -32.56 13.61 9.81
N GLN A 88 -32.16 12.42 9.35
CA GLN A 88 -33.05 11.25 9.26
C GLN A 88 -32.81 10.22 10.39
N VAL A 89 -31.62 10.19 10.97
CA VAL A 89 -31.23 9.22 11.98
C VAL A 89 -30.63 9.88 13.21
N LYS A 90 -30.69 9.19 14.37
CA LYS A 90 -30.02 9.62 15.59
C LYS A 90 -28.49 9.57 15.42
N GLY A 91 -27.77 10.40 16.19
CA GLY A 91 -26.31 10.52 16.10
C GLY A 91 -25.54 9.19 16.21
N GLU A 92 -25.99 8.28 17.08
CA GLU A 92 -25.39 6.94 17.23
C GLU A 92 -25.50 6.08 15.95
N VAL A 93 -26.68 6.14 15.29
CA VAL A 93 -26.90 5.41 14.04
C VAL A 93 -26.06 6.03 12.91
N LEU A 94 -25.94 7.35 12.89
CA LEU A 94 -25.08 8.05 11.93
C LEU A 94 -23.61 7.64 12.12
N ALA A 95 -23.13 7.60 13.36
CA ALA A 95 -21.77 7.17 13.66
C ALA A 95 -21.51 5.74 13.17
N SER A 96 -22.41 4.80 13.41
CA SER A 96 -22.30 3.42 12.91
C SER A 96 -22.27 3.36 11.38
N ARG A 97 -23.06 4.17 10.68
CA ARG A 97 -23.03 4.24 9.20
C ARG A 97 -21.74 4.84 8.67
N LEU A 98 -21.16 5.79 9.37
CA LEU A 98 -19.85 6.34 9.01
C LEU A 98 -18.74 5.30 9.23
N GLU A 99 -18.76 4.56 10.33
CA GLU A 99 -17.82 3.44 10.57
C GLU A 99 -17.93 2.36 9.48
N GLU A 100 -19.14 1.98 9.08
CA GLU A 100 -19.35 1.07 7.96
C GLU A 100 -18.73 1.61 6.67
N SER A 101 -18.87 2.90 6.39
CA SER A 101 -18.26 3.55 5.23
C SER A 101 -16.73 3.51 5.29
N VAL A 102 -16.10 3.67 6.47
CA VAL A 102 -14.66 3.53 6.65
C VAL A 102 -14.20 2.13 6.28
N LEU A 103 -14.91 1.09 6.71
CA LEU A 103 -14.59 -0.30 6.38
C LEU A 103 -14.65 -0.58 4.88
N VAL A 104 -15.54 0.08 4.14
CA VAL A 104 -15.63 -0.02 2.67
C VAL A 104 -14.48 0.71 1.97
N ILE A 105 -13.97 1.80 2.56
CA ILE A 105 -12.91 2.62 1.99
C ILE A 105 -11.51 2.02 2.26
N ALA A 106 -11.30 1.42 3.43
CA ALA A 106 -10.02 0.89 3.87
C ALA A 106 -9.35 -0.03 2.82
N PRO A 107 -10.05 -1.00 2.19
CA PRO A 107 -9.45 -1.85 1.16
C PRO A 107 -8.98 -1.09 -0.10
N LYS A 108 -9.56 0.08 -0.39
CA LYS A 108 -9.12 0.92 -1.51
C LYS A 108 -7.79 1.60 -1.21
N LEU A 109 -7.58 1.98 0.05
CA LEU A 109 -6.31 2.54 0.51
C LEU A 109 -5.21 1.47 0.55
N ASP A 110 -5.57 0.24 0.92
CA ASP A 110 -4.65 -0.91 1.01
C ASP A 110 -4.38 -1.59 -0.34
N ARG A 111 -5.02 -1.10 -1.39
CA ARG A 111 -4.83 -1.65 -2.74
C ARG A 111 -3.35 -1.68 -3.11
N ARG A 112 -2.86 -2.82 -3.57
CA ARG A 112 -1.45 -3.12 -3.91
C ARG A 112 -0.51 -3.39 -2.72
N LEU A 113 -0.91 -3.19 -1.48
CA LEU A 113 -0.07 -3.57 -0.34
C LEU A 113 0.13 -5.09 -0.26
N TRP A 114 -0.82 -5.88 -0.78
CA TRP A 114 -0.70 -7.34 -0.86
C TRP A 114 0.57 -7.77 -1.60
N LEU A 115 1.03 -6.98 -2.59
CA LEU A 115 2.25 -7.29 -3.33
C LEU A 115 3.49 -7.16 -2.45
N LEU A 116 3.55 -6.09 -1.62
CA LEU A 116 4.62 -5.91 -0.65
C LEU A 116 4.63 -7.03 0.39
N ASP A 117 3.46 -7.40 0.90
CA ASP A 117 3.30 -8.51 1.86
C ASP A 117 3.77 -9.84 1.28
N THR A 118 3.43 -10.11 0.02
CA THR A 118 3.91 -11.28 -0.70
C THR A 118 5.44 -11.29 -0.85
N ILE A 119 6.06 -10.16 -1.20
CA ILE A 119 7.52 -10.05 -1.38
C ILE A 119 8.23 -10.22 -0.03
N ILE A 120 7.74 -9.59 1.05
CA ILE A 120 8.29 -9.72 2.40
C ILE A 120 8.31 -11.19 2.84
N THR A 121 7.30 -11.96 2.46
CA THR A 121 7.21 -13.39 2.82
C THR A 121 8.10 -14.26 1.92
N LEU A 122 8.15 -14.00 0.62
CA LEU A 122 8.88 -14.83 -0.34
C LEU A 122 10.38 -14.55 -0.38
N ALA A 123 10.81 -13.31 -0.16
CA ALA A 123 12.23 -12.94 -0.27
C ALA A 123 13.15 -13.74 0.68
N PRO A 124 12.81 -13.93 1.98
CA PRO A 124 13.60 -14.75 2.88
C PRO A 124 13.64 -16.23 2.46
N LEU A 125 12.52 -16.78 1.95
CA LEU A 125 12.45 -18.17 1.47
C LEU A 125 13.35 -18.38 0.24
N LEU A 126 13.33 -17.44 -0.70
CA LEU A 126 14.21 -17.46 -1.86
C LEU A 126 15.68 -17.29 -1.48
N GLY A 127 15.97 -16.46 -0.48
CA GLY A 127 17.31 -16.32 0.07
C GLY A 127 17.82 -17.63 0.65
N LEU A 128 17.02 -18.33 1.46
CA LEU A 128 17.34 -19.64 2.01
C LEU A 128 17.55 -20.68 0.89
N PHE A 129 16.67 -20.70 -0.11
CA PHE A 129 16.79 -21.57 -1.27
C PHE A 129 18.10 -21.33 -2.02
N GLY A 130 18.50 -20.06 -2.21
CA GLY A 130 19.79 -19.70 -2.81
C GLY A 130 20.99 -20.24 -2.03
N THR A 131 20.93 -20.23 -0.69
CA THR A 131 22.02 -20.83 0.13
C THR A 131 22.10 -22.34 -0.02
N ILE A 132 20.96 -23.04 -0.11
CA ILE A 132 20.91 -24.48 -0.35
C ILE A 132 21.53 -24.83 -1.70
N ILE A 133 21.18 -24.13 -2.77
CA ILE A 133 21.77 -24.30 -4.10
C ILE A 133 23.28 -24.04 -4.05
N GLY A 134 23.71 -22.95 -3.41
CA GLY A 134 25.13 -22.63 -3.26
C GLY A 134 25.93 -23.72 -2.56
N MET A 135 25.40 -24.30 -1.48
CA MET A 135 26.03 -25.43 -0.80
C MET A 135 26.08 -26.69 -1.70
N PHE A 136 24.99 -26.98 -2.41
CA PHE A 136 24.96 -28.13 -3.33
C PHE A 136 26.04 -28.00 -4.41
N HIS A 137 26.22 -26.83 -5.01
CA HIS A 137 27.29 -26.56 -5.97
C HIS A 137 28.69 -26.70 -5.35
N ALA A 138 28.90 -26.17 -4.15
CA ALA A 138 30.19 -26.30 -3.46
C ALA A 138 30.58 -27.77 -3.23
N PHE A 139 29.63 -28.60 -2.80
CA PHE A 139 29.87 -30.04 -2.62
C PHE A 139 30.05 -30.76 -3.95
N SER A 140 29.36 -30.41 -5.01
CA SER A 140 29.50 -31.04 -6.32
C SER A 140 30.90 -30.82 -6.93
N VAL A 141 31.50 -29.64 -6.70
CA VAL A 141 32.88 -29.34 -7.12
C VAL A 141 33.90 -30.14 -6.35
N LEU A 142 33.68 -30.36 -5.04
CA LEU A 142 34.59 -31.18 -4.20
C LEU A 142 34.47 -32.69 -4.48
N ALA A 143 33.34 -33.14 -5.02
CA ALA A 143 33.10 -34.55 -5.35
C ALA A 143 33.59 -34.93 -6.74
N GLN A 144 34.10 -34.02 -7.55
CA GLN A 144 34.75 -34.34 -8.82
C GLN A 144 36.20 -34.78 -8.56
N PRO A 145 36.59 -35.97 -8.99
CA PRO A 145 37.95 -36.53 -8.80
C PRO A 145 39.00 -35.79 -9.61
#